data_032297d77c09b19a66dd5e5dfd9db8f3
#
_entry.id   032297d77c09b19a66dd5e5dfd9db8f3
#
_cell.length_a   1.000
_cell.length_b   1.000
_cell.length_c   1.000
_cell.angle_alpha   90.00
_cell.angle_beta   90.00
_cell.angle_gamma   90.00
#
_symmetry.space_group_name_H-M   'P 1'
#
loop_
_entity.id
_entity.type
_entity.pdbx_description
1 polymer ?
#
loop_
_entity_poly.entity_id
_entity_poly.type
_entity_poly.pdbx_seq_one_letter_code
_entity_poly.pdbx_strand_id
1 'polypeptide(L)'
;MPPIAPALPTLRGITHYRPRNTMTFDHSLPRGGLTRPETGLLLGAAVLLALAVLGPAVPASEHQHGFADQRMLWGLPCALDVLTNLPFALAGLWGLGLLRGLQRGAVDAVTRAAAGLFFVGLVLTSVGSPVYHLHPDDAGLLWDRLGMAVAFAGLLGLAGASRVSLRAGGVAAAAMVVAGPAAVMWWAHTGNLLPWAVVQLGGMLAVTAMALLPTRCGALALQLGAVMAWYGAAKLFEAADHAVFDALGQWVSGHSRKHLLAAGAALPVLAALATVRTGPLPAGAAVTVCGQNDAPRHPGVRAHFMRQGTGTRTAVDPARSRRPRAQ
;
A
#
# COMPACT_ATOMS: atom_id res chain seq x y z
N MET A 1 -76.67 -26.23 20.30
CA MET A 1 -75.86 -25.01 20.63
C MET A 1 -74.49 -25.21 20.10
N PRO A 2 -74.07 -24.50 19.04
CA PRO A 2 -72.67 -24.51 18.61
C PRO A 2 -71.88 -23.40 19.32
N PRO A 3 -70.58 -23.56 19.54
CA PRO A 3 -69.72 -22.58 20.20
C PRO A 3 -69.34 -21.40 19.31
N ILE A 4 -69.34 -20.22 19.92
CA ILE A 4 -69.01 -18.92 19.33
C ILE A 4 -67.50 -18.83 19.17
N ALA A 5 -67.00 -18.58 17.96
CA ALA A 5 -65.60 -18.28 17.69
C ALA A 5 -65.31 -16.79 17.97
N PRO A 6 -64.15 -16.45 18.58
CA PRO A 6 -63.80 -15.06 18.80
C PRO A 6 -63.27 -14.40 17.51
N ALA A 7 -63.72 -13.16 17.28
CA ALA A 7 -63.32 -12.30 16.18
C ALA A 7 -61.86 -11.85 16.29
N LEU A 8 -61.09 -11.99 15.22
CA LEU A 8 -59.71 -11.45 15.05
C LEU A 8 -59.74 -9.92 14.84
N PRO A 9 -58.84 -9.16 15.48
CA PRO A 9 -58.75 -7.72 15.24
C PRO A 9 -58.12 -7.44 13.85
N THR A 10 -58.76 -6.57 13.10
CA THR A 10 -58.32 -6.04 11.83
C THR A 10 -57.08 -5.15 12.02
N LEU A 11 -55.93 -5.60 11.49
CA LEU A 11 -54.73 -4.79 11.32
C LEU A 11 -54.94 -3.74 10.19
N ARG A 12 -55.35 -2.52 10.55
CA ARG A 12 -55.26 -1.34 9.72
C ARG A 12 -53.95 -0.64 10.04
N GLY A 13 -53.14 -0.36 9.00
CA GLY A 13 -52.01 0.61 9.07
C GLY A 13 -50.65 0.06 8.71
N ILE A 14 -50.49 -0.62 7.57
CA ILE A 14 -49.18 -0.76 6.97
C ILE A 14 -48.99 0.46 6.05
N THR A 15 -48.39 1.53 6.58
CA THR A 15 -47.85 2.62 5.77
C THR A 15 -46.70 2.07 4.98
N HIS A 16 -46.84 2.01 3.65
CA HIS A 16 -45.76 1.71 2.72
C HIS A 16 -44.65 2.74 2.88
N TYR A 17 -43.58 2.38 3.59
CA TYR A 17 -42.33 3.11 3.58
C TYR A 17 -41.72 2.98 2.18
N ARG A 18 -41.84 4.01 1.38
CA ARG A 18 -41.21 4.14 0.07
C ARG A 18 -39.79 4.60 0.30
N PRO A 19 -38.73 3.79 0.08
CA PRO A 19 -37.36 4.26 0.18
C PRO A 19 -37.10 5.21 -1.01
N ARG A 20 -37.20 6.52 -0.76
CA ARG A 20 -36.62 7.55 -1.63
C ARG A 20 -35.20 7.76 -1.13
N ASN A 21 -34.24 7.11 -1.74
CA ASN A 21 -32.90 7.60 -1.96
C ASN A 21 -32.15 6.58 -2.80
N THR A 22 -32.35 6.61 -4.12
CA THR A 22 -31.31 6.17 -5.04
C THR A 22 -30.14 7.13 -4.84
N MET A 23 -29.12 6.73 -4.07
CA MET A 23 -27.83 7.41 -4.12
C MET A 23 -27.29 7.21 -5.52
N THR A 24 -27.47 8.18 -6.37
CA THR A 24 -26.69 8.33 -7.59
C THR A 24 -25.28 8.63 -7.12
N PHE A 25 -24.40 7.63 -7.19
CA PHE A 25 -22.96 7.89 -7.12
C PHE A 25 -22.64 8.77 -8.32
N ASP A 26 -22.42 10.04 -8.04
CA ASP A 26 -21.89 10.97 -9.03
C ASP A 26 -20.45 10.55 -9.36
N HIS A 27 -20.30 9.83 -10.46
CA HIS A 27 -19.03 9.45 -11.06
C HIS A 27 -18.41 10.61 -11.85
N SER A 28 -18.85 11.84 -11.64
CA SER A 28 -18.17 13.00 -12.20
C SER A 28 -16.77 13.04 -11.56
N LEU A 29 -15.77 12.65 -12.36
CA LEU A 29 -14.37 12.92 -12.04
C LEU A 29 -14.29 14.40 -11.67
N PRO A 30 -13.78 14.79 -10.49
CA PRO A 30 -13.64 16.18 -10.16
C PRO A 30 -12.74 16.81 -11.23
N ARG A 31 -13.29 17.72 -12.01
CA ARG A 31 -12.54 18.61 -12.95
C ARG A 31 -11.69 19.61 -12.14
N GLY A 32 -11.06 19.16 -11.09
CA GLY A 32 -10.17 19.95 -10.26
C GLY A 32 -8.73 19.75 -10.72
N GLY A 33 -7.92 20.79 -10.66
CA GLY A 33 -6.49 20.73 -10.89
C GLY A 33 -5.79 19.71 -9.98
N LEU A 34 -4.48 19.58 -10.17
CA LEU A 34 -3.65 18.71 -9.32
C LEU A 34 -3.65 19.21 -7.88
N THR A 35 -3.74 18.28 -6.93
CA THR A 35 -3.52 18.61 -5.52
C THR A 35 -2.03 18.85 -5.25
N ARG A 36 -1.70 19.56 -4.15
CA ARG A 36 -0.31 19.81 -3.77
C ARG A 36 0.54 18.53 -3.70
N PRO A 37 0.09 17.41 -3.07
CA PRO A 37 0.85 16.15 -3.06
C PRO A 37 1.01 15.55 -4.47
N GLU A 38 -0.01 15.62 -5.33
CA GLU A 38 0.09 15.15 -6.72
C GLU A 38 1.09 15.98 -7.53
N THR A 39 1.07 17.29 -7.36
CA THR A 39 2.07 18.19 -7.99
C THR A 39 3.47 17.85 -7.50
N GLY A 40 3.66 17.65 -6.19
CA GLY A 40 4.94 17.24 -5.63
C GLY A 40 5.47 15.92 -6.20
N LEU A 41 4.60 14.91 -6.34
CA LEU A 41 4.98 13.63 -6.96
C LEU A 41 5.35 13.78 -8.44
N LEU A 42 4.61 14.60 -9.20
CA LEU A 42 4.91 14.84 -10.62
C LEU A 42 6.23 15.59 -10.80
N LEU A 43 6.48 16.61 -9.98
CA LEU A 43 7.77 17.34 -10.02
C LEU A 43 8.93 16.42 -9.62
N GLY A 44 8.76 15.62 -8.56
CA GLY A 44 9.75 14.62 -8.17
C GLY A 44 10.01 13.61 -9.28
N ALA A 45 8.97 13.08 -9.91
CA ALA A 45 9.09 12.15 -11.03
C ALA A 45 9.79 12.80 -12.25
N ALA A 46 9.49 14.07 -12.54
CA ALA A 46 10.14 14.81 -13.64
C ALA A 46 11.65 15.01 -13.36
N VAL A 47 12.01 15.34 -12.11
CA VAL A 47 13.43 15.47 -11.70
C VAL A 47 14.15 14.12 -11.81
N LEU A 48 13.54 13.04 -11.32
CA LEU A 48 14.11 11.69 -11.42
C LEU A 48 14.27 11.25 -12.88
N LEU A 49 13.28 11.53 -13.72
CA LEU A 49 13.36 11.23 -15.15
C LEU A 49 14.48 12.04 -15.84
N ALA A 50 14.57 13.33 -15.53
CA ALA A 50 15.64 14.18 -16.05
C ALA A 50 17.01 13.64 -15.61
N LEU A 51 17.17 13.23 -14.36
CA LEU A 51 18.40 12.62 -13.85
C LEU A 51 18.71 11.30 -14.59
N ALA A 52 17.72 10.44 -14.80
CA ALA A 52 17.90 9.17 -15.48
C ALA A 52 18.34 9.32 -16.96
N VAL A 53 17.85 10.37 -17.64
CA VAL A 53 18.10 10.59 -19.09
C VAL A 53 19.31 11.47 -19.34
N LEU A 54 19.50 12.53 -18.53
CA LEU A 54 20.52 13.56 -18.74
C LEU A 54 21.75 13.39 -17.83
N GLY A 55 21.66 12.51 -16.82
CA GLY A 55 22.77 12.27 -15.91
C GLY A 55 23.93 11.52 -16.56
N PRO A 56 25.12 11.53 -15.93
CA PRO A 56 26.29 10.84 -16.44
C PRO A 56 26.05 9.32 -16.47
N ALA A 57 26.66 8.64 -17.43
CA ALA A 57 26.64 7.18 -17.44
C ALA A 57 27.36 6.62 -16.19
N VAL A 58 26.70 5.68 -15.52
CA VAL A 58 27.23 5.00 -14.34
C VAL A 58 27.49 3.54 -14.72
N PRO A 59 28.74 3.10 -14.79
CA PRO A 59 29.04 1.69 -15.05
C PRO A 59 28.62 0.84 -13.85
N ALA A 60 28.27 -0.40 -14.11
CA ALA A 60 28.06 -1.37 -13.03
C ALA A 60 29.42 -1.65 -12.33
N SER A 61 29.34 -2.04 -11.05
CA SER A 61 30.53 -2.45 -10.31
C SER A 61 31.13 -3.72 -10.93
N GLU A 62 32.44 -3.80 -11.05
CA GLU A 62 33.15 -5.02 -11.46
C GLU A 62 32.86 -6.20 -10.51
N HIS A 63 32.46 -5.91 -9.29
CA HIS A 63 32.13 -6.90 -8.27
C HIS A 63 30.63 -7.21 -8.17
N GLN A 64 29.81 -6.77 -9.14
CA GLN A 64 28.35 -6.94 -9.06
C GLN A 64 27.89 -8.40 -9.00
N HIS A 65 28.72 -9.35 -9.45
CA HIS A 65 28.49 -10.80 -9.42
C HIS A 65 29.30 -11.52 -8.32
N GLY A 66 30.07 -10.77 -7.53
CA GLY A 66 30.98 -11.29 -6.50
C GLY A 66 30.27 -11.53 -5.17
N PHE A 67 29.42 -12.56 -5.10
CA PHE A 67 28.75 -12.92 -3.84
C PHE A 67 29.74 -13.50 -2.81
N ALA A 68 29.52 -13.22 -1.52
CA ALA A 68 30.33 -13.73 -0.45
C ALA A 68 30.18 -15.25 -0.29
N ASP A 69 28.98 -15.79 -0.44
CA ASP A 69 28.69 -17.23 -0.38
C ASP A 69 28.50 -17.83 -1.76
N GLN A 70 29.57 -18.35 -2.31
CA GLN A 70 29.56 -19.06 -3.61
C GLN A 70 29.57 -20.59 -3.46
N ARG A 71 29.30 -21.10 -2.25
CA ARG A 71 29.35 -22.54 -1.97
C ARG A 71 28.32 -23.31 -2.76
N MET A 72 28.78 -24.44 -3.30
CA MET A 72 27.88 -25.42 -3.89
C MET A 72 27.36 -26.36 -2.81
N LEU A 73 26.04 -26.38 -2.61
CA LEU A 73 25.38 -27.31 -1.70
C LEU A 73 24.35 -28.11 -2.50
N TRP A 74 24.36 -29.44 -2.33
CA TRP A 74 23.44 -30.37 -3.04
C TRP A 74 23.45 -30.17 -4.58
N GLY A 75 24.59 -29.81 -5.16
CA GLY A 75 24.71 -29.56 -6.59
C GLY A 75 24.18 -28.19 -7.06
N LEU A 76 23.77 -27.30 -6.15
CA LEU A 76 23.32 -25.94 -6.45
C LEU A 76 24.45 -24.94 -6.14
N PRO A 77 24.94 -24.16 -7.13
CA PRO A 77 25.85 -23.06 -6.87
C PRO A 77 25.13 -21.93 -6.13
N CYS A 78 25.84 -21.15 -5.31
CA CYS A 78 25.28 -20.07 -4.48
C CYS A 78 23.99 -20.50 -3.76
N ALA A 79 23.99 -21.73 -3.21
CA ALA A 79 22.78 -22.45 -2.80
C ALA A 79 21.91 -21.68 -1.82
N LEU A 80 22.50 -20.97 -0.86
CA LEU A 80 21.72 -20.20 0.11
C LEU A 80 21.10 -18.97 -0.56
N ASP A 81 21.79 -18.31 -1.49
CA ASP A 81 21.24 -17.19 -2.23
C ASP A 81 20.09 -17.64 -3.15
N VAL A 82 20.17 -18.83 -3.72
CA VAL A 82 19.06 -19.45 -4.48
C VAL A 82 17.86 -19.74 -3.55
N LEU A 83 18.09 -20.45 -2.44
CA LEU A 83 17.02 -20.97 -1.58
C LEU A 83 16.30 -19.83 -0.79
N THR A 84 17.02 -18.79 -0.43
CA THR A 84 16.45 -17.66 0.31
C THR A 84 15.52 -16.77 -0.51
N ASN A 85 15.33 -17.09 -1.80
CA ASN A 85 14.28 -16.50 -2.63
C ASN A 85 12.89 -17.13 -2.45
N LEU A 86 12.80 -18.33 -1.83
CA LEU A 86 11.50 -18.98 -1.58
C LEU A 86 10.49 -18.10 -0.82
N PRO A 87 10.86 -17.30 0.20
CA PRO A 87 9.94 -16.40 0.88
C PRO A 87 9.24 -15.40 -0.05
N PHE A 88 9.85 -14.95 -1.15
CA PHE A 88 9.17 -14.13 -2.15
C PHE A 88 8.01 -14.86 -2.81
N ALA A 89 8.21 -16.15 -3.18
CA ALA A 89 7.14 -16.97 -3.75
C ALA A 89 6.00 -17.14 -2.74
N LEU A 90 6.33 -17.49 -1.48
CA LEU A 90 5.33 -17.68 -0.43
C LEU A 90 4.52 -16.42 -0.16
N ALA A 91 5.18 -15.27 -0.02
CA ALA A 91 4.52 -13.98 0.19
C ALA A 91 3.68 -13.56 -1.03
N GLY A 92 4.21 -13.73 -2.24
CA GLY A 92 3.52 -13.41 -3.49
C GLY A 92 2.26 -14.26 -3.68
N LEU A 93 2.37 -15.58 -3.58
CA LEU A 93 1.23 -16.51 -3.72
C LEU A 93 0.18 -16.30 -2.64
N TRP A 94 0.60 -16.11 -1.38
CA TRP A 94 -0.32 -15.80 -0.29
C TRP A 94 -1.07 -14.50 -0.54
N GLY A 95 -0.38 -13.44 -0.94
CA GLY A 95 -1.00 -12.15 -1.26
C GLY A 95 -2.00 -12.23 -2.40
N LEU A 96 -1.66 -12.96 -3.48
CA LEU A 96 -2.60 -13.23 -4.58
C LEU A 96 -3.82 -14.03 -4.11
N GLY A 97 -3.61 -15.00 -3.23
CA GLY A 97 -4.69 -15.76 -2.59
C GLY A 97 -5.60 -14.88 -1.74
N LEU A 98 -5.04 -13.95 -0.94
CA LEU A 98 -5.82 -12.96 -0.18
C LEU A 98 -6.64 -12.08 -1.12
N LEU A 99 -6.04 -11.54 -2.20
CA LEU A 99 -6.73 -10.68 -3.16
C LEU A 99 -7.89 -11.40 -3.87
N ARG A 100 -7.73 -12.69 -4.22
CA ARG A 100 -8.81 -13.49 -4.80
C ARG A 100 -9.97 -13.70 -3.81
N GLY A 101 -9.66 -13.86 -2.53
CA GLY A 101 -10.64 -14.05 -1.47
C GLY A 101 -11.33 -12.77 -0.99
N LEU A 102 -10.91 -11.58 -1.41
CA LEU A 102 -11.56 -10.32 -1.08
C LEU A 102 -12.87 -10.16 -1.85
N GLN A 103 -13.93 -9.77 -1.15
CA GLN A 103 -15.20 -9.42 -1.76
C GLN A 103 -15.03 -8.27 -2.77
N ARG A 104 -15.91 -8.22 -3.79
CA ARG A 104 -15.93 -7.11 -4.74
C ARG A 104 -16.27 -5.82 -4.00
N GLY A 105 -15.44 -4.77 -4.19
CA GLY A 105 -15.62 -3.49 -3.52
C GLY A 105 -14.98 -3.38 -2.13
N ALA A 106 -14.40 -4.45 -1.58
CA ALA A 106 -13.68 -4.39 -0.28
C ALA A 106 -12.46 -3.45 -0.32
N VAL A 107 -11.83 -3.33 -1.48
CA VAL A 107 -10.85 -2.30 -1.83
C VAL A 107 -11.16 -1.76 -3.22
N ASP A 108 -10.74 -0.52 -3.50
CA ASP A 108 -10.91 0.06 -4.84
C ASP A 108 -10.10 -0.67 -5.91
N ALA A 109 -10.46 -0.46 -7.18
CA ALA A 109 -9.85 -1.17 -8.31
C ALA A 109 -8.36 -0.86 -8.48
N VAL A 110 -7.94 0.38 -8.20
CA VAL A 110 -6.53 0.80 -8.31
C VAL A 110 -5.70 0.12 -7.23
N THR A 111 -6.16 0.14 -5.98
CA THR A 111 -5.50 -0.55 -4.86
C THR A 111 -5.40 -2.06 -5.12
N ARG A 112 -6.48 -2.68 -5.65
CA ARG A 112 -6.48 -4.10 -6.00
C ARG A 112 -5.48 -4.42 -7.10
N ALA A 113 -5.43 -3.61 -8.17
CA ALA A 113 -4.50 -3.79 -9.29
C ALA A 113 -3.04 -3.59 -8.83
N ALA A 114 -2.77 -2.55 -8.06
CA ALA A 114 -1.44 -2.26 -7.53
C ALA A 114 -0.95 -3.37 -6.58
N ALA A 115 -1.82 -3.88 -5.69
CA ALA A 115 -1.49 -5.03 -4.84
C ALA A 115 -1.26 -6.30 -5.68
N GLY A 116 -2.04 -6.51 -6.73
CA GLY A 116 -1.82 -7.60 -7.69
C GLY A 116 -0.45 -7.52 -8.35
N LEU A 117 -0.06 -6.34 -8.87
CA LEU A 117 1.27 -6.11 -9.44
C LEU A 117 2.38 -6.37 -8.42
N PHE A 118 2.22 -5.88 -7.18
CA PHE A 118 3.20 -6.09 -6.13
C PHE A 118 3.46 -7.58 -5.89
N PHE A 119 2.41 -8.37 -5.68
CA PHE A 119 2.55 -9.81 -5.42
C PHE A 119 2.98 -10.62 -6.64
N VAL A 120 2.53 -10.26 -7.84
CA VAL A 120 3.04 -10.85 -9.09
C VAL A 120 4.53 -10.56 -9.23
N GLY A 121 4.96 -9.32 -8.95
CA GLY A 121 6.38 -8.96 -8.95
C GLY A 121 7.20 -9.81 -7.98
N LEU A 122 6.69 -10.09 -6.76
CA LEU A 122 7.38 -10.99 -5.81
C LEU A 122 7.50 -12.41 -6.37
N VAL A 123 6.45 -12.96 -7.01
CA VAL A 123 6.52 -14.27 -7.66
C VAL A 123 7.54 -14.25 -8.80
N LEU A 124 7.57 -13.20 -9.63
CA LEU A 124 8.56 -13.07 -10.71
C LEU A 124 9.99 -12.97 -10.15
N THR A 125 10.19 -12.20 -9.07
CA THR A 125 11.49 -12.11 -8.38
C THR A 125 11.91 -13.47 -7.83
N SER A 126 10.99 -14.28 -7.28
CA SER A 126 11.31 -15.60 -6.76
C SER A 126 11.77 -16.62 -7.83
N VAL A 127 11.56 -16.29 -9.10
CA VAL A 127 12.06 -17.08 -10.25
C VAL A 127 13.30 -16.42 -10.85
N GLY A 128 13.26 -15.12 -11.12
CA GLY A 128 14.35 -14.40 -11.78
C GLY A 128 15.63 -14.33 -10.95
N SER A 129 15.49 -14.13 -9.63
CA SER A 129 16.64 -14.06 -8.72
C SER A 129 17.39 -15.40 -8.58
N PRO A 130 16.72 -16.55 -8.36
CA PRO A 130 17.40 -17.85 -8.44
C PRO A 130 18.10 -18.11 -9.77
N VAL A 131 17.49 -17.76 -10.91
CA VAL A 131 18.13 -17.91 -12.22
C VAL A 131 19.46 -17.15 -12.27
N TYR A 132 19.47 -15.92 -11.74
CA TYR A 132 20.68 -15.14 -11.62
C TYR A 132 21.74 -15.78 -10.71
N HIS A 133 21.36 -16.31 -9.56
CA HIS A 133 22.30 -16.94 -8.62
C HIS A 133 22.83 -18.30 -9.10
N LEU A 134 22.10 -19.01 -9.95
CA LEU A 134 22.57 -20.23 -10.58
C LEU A 134 23.69 -19.95 -11.62
N HIS A 135 23.60 -18.81 -12.30
CA HIS A 135 24.58 -18.32 -13.30
C HIS A 135 24.75 -16.82 -13.10
N PRO A 136 25.68 -16.39 -12.21
CA PRO A 136 25.89 -14.98 -11.88
C PRO A 136 26.52 -14.22 -13.06
N ASP A 137 25.67 -13.77 -13.97
CA ASP A 137 26.03 -12.97 -15.14
C ASP A 137 24.98 -11.85 -15.39
N ASP A 138 25.24 -10.98 -16.34
CA ASP A 138 24.34 -9.89 -16.70
C ASP A 138 23.01 -10.40 -17.27
N ALA A 139 23.00 -11.54 -17.96
CA ALA A 139 21.78 -12.12 -18.52
C ALA A 139 20.85 -12.62 -17.41
N GLY A 140 21.40 -13.29 -16.40
CA GLY A 140 20.66 -13.70 -15.20
C GLY A 140 20.17 -12.48 -14.41
N LEU A 141 21.02 -11.47 -14.21
CA LEU A 141 20.70 -10.25 -13.47
C LEU A 141 19.57 -9.43 -14.14
N LEU A 142 19.43 -9.51 -15.46
CA LEU A 142 18.30 -8.91 -16.17
C LEU A 142 16.97 -9.47 -15.67
N TRP A 143 16.85 -10.78 -15.49
CA TRP A 143 15.62 -11.42 -15.02
C TRP A 143 15.30 -11.10 -13.55
N ASP A 144 16.33 -11.04 -12.70
CA ASP A 144 16.17 -10.61 -11.29
C ASP A 144 15.60 -9.19 -11.23
N ARG A 145 16.21 -8.23 -11.96
CA ARG A 145 15.76 -6.84 -11.98
C ARG A 145 14.36 -6.66 -12.56
N LEU A 146 13.98 -7.42 -13.58
CA LEU A 146 12.64 -7.35 -14.18
C LEU A 146 11.56 -7.75 -13.17
N GLY A 147 11.77 -8.81 -12.39
CA GLY A 147 10.85 -9.19 -11.31
C GLY A 147 10.69 -8.08 -10.27
N MET A 148 11.82 -7.52 -9.83
CA MET A 148 11.83 -6.39 -8.89
C MET A 148 11.11 -5.16 -9.45
N ALA A 149 11.28 -4.82 -10.74
CA ALA A 149 10.63 -3.67 -11.37
C ALA A 149 9.09 -3.76 -11.28
N VAL A 150 8.52 -4.95 -11.48
CA VAL A 150 7.08 -5.19 -11.34
C VAL A 150 6.63 -5.03 -9.89
N ALA A 151 7.39 -5.55 -8.92
CA ALA A 151 7.09 -5.37 -7.50
C ALA A 151 7.12 -3.89 -7.10
N PHE A 152 8.12 -3.12 -7.56
CA PHE A 152 8.20 -1.68 -7.33
C PHE A 152 7.01 -0.91 -7.94
N ALA A 153 6.56 -1.28 -9.13
CA ALA A 153 5.39 -0.67 -9.75
C ALA A 153 4.15 -0.85 -8.87
N GLY A 154 3.94 -2.06 -8.35
CA GLY A 154 2.87 -2.35 -7.41
C GLY A 154 2.98 -1.56 -6.11
N LEU A 155 4.18 -1.50 -5.50
CA LEU A 155 4.40 -0.78 -4.25
C LEU A 155 4.18 0.73 -4.39
N LEU A 156 4.69 1.35 -5.46
CA LEU A 156 4.46 2.77 -5.72
C LEU A 156 2.99 3.09 -5.97
N GLY A 157 2.30 2.21 -6.70
CA GLY A 157 0.85 2.31 -6.88
C GLY A 157 0.08 2.26 -5.57
N LEU A 158 0.41 1.30 -4.70
CA LEU A 158 -0.17 1.16 -3.36
C LEU A 158 0.09 2.39 -2.48
N ALA A 159 1.33 2.87 -2.47
CA ALA A 159 1.71 4.05 -1.69
C ALA A 159 0.94 5.30 -2.17
N GLY A 160 0.91 5.55 -3.48
CA GLY A 160 0.17 6.66 -4.07
C GLY A 160 -1.34 6.59 -3.80
N ALA A 161 -1.95 5.41 -3.98
CA ALA A 161 -3.38 5.20 -3.70
C ALA A 161 -3.71 5.36 -2.21
N SER A 162 -2.83 4.94 -1.33
CA SER A 162 -3.02 5.00 0.13
C SER A 162 -2.81 6.41 0.71
N ARG A 163 -1.91 7.22 0.15
CA ARG A 163 -1.45 8.48 0.75
C ARG A 163 -1.84 9.73 -0.03
N VAL A 164 -1.96 9.64 -1.35
CA VAL A 164 -2.14 10.82 -2.21
C VAL A 164 -3.52 10.81 -2.85
N SER A 165 -3.75 9.95 -3.83
CA SER A 165 -5.05 9.78 -4.50
C SER A 165 -5.06 8.48 -5.32
N LEU A 166 -6.25 7.98 -5.68
CA LEU A 166 -6.37 6.83 -6.59
C LEU A 166 -5.74 7.14 -7.95
N ARG A 167 -5.91 8.37 -8.44
CA ARG A 167 -5.28 8.83 -9.68
C ARG A 167 -3.76 8.75 -9.58
N ALA A 168 -3.17 9.29 -8.52
CA ALA A 168 -1.72 9.25 -8.30
C ALA A 168 -1.21 7.80 -8.21
N GLY A 169 -1.92 6.92 -7.49
CA GLY A 169 -1.56 5.51 -7.39
C GLY A 169 -1.61 4.79 -8.73
N GLY A 170 -2.67 5.00 -9.50
CA GLY A 170 -2.81 4.39 -10.84
C GLY A 170 -1.75 4.88 -11.83
N VAL A 171 -1.48 6.19 -11.85
CA VAL A 171 -0.45 6.79 -12.72
C VAL A 171 0.94 6.31 -12.32
N ALA A 172 1.26 6.29 -11.01
CA ALA A 172 2.57 5.83 -10.53
C ALA A 172 2.81 4.35 -10.88
N ALA A 173 1.82 3.48 -10.69
CA ALA A 173 1.92 2.07 -11.08
C ALA A 173 2.12 1.91 -12.59
N ALA A 174 1.30 2.56 -13.42
CA ALA A 174 1.38 2.47 -14.88
C ALA A 174 2.71 3.02 -15.41
N ALA A 175 3.17 4.18 -14.91
CA ALA A 175 4.45 4.75 -15.29
C ALA A 175 5.62 3.82 -14.92
N MET A 176 5.59 3.21 -13.74
CA MET A 176 6.67 2.34 -13.29
C MET A 176 6.67 0.97 -13.99
N VAL A 177 5.50 0.43 -14.40
CA VAL A 177 5.43 -0.78 -15.25
C VAL A 177 6.17 -0.58 -16.57
N VAL A 178 6.23 0.65 -17.07
CA VAL A 178 6.98 0.99 -18.29
C VAL A 178 8.43 1.38 -17.95
N ALA A 179 8.63 2.33 -17.02
CA ALA A 179 9.94 2.87 -16.71
C ALA A 179 10.90 1.84 -16.10
N GLY A 180 10.39 0.94 -15.25
CA GLY A 180 11.20 -0.08 -14.61
C GLY A 180 11.84 -1.03 -15.62
N PRO A 181 11.07 -1.77 -16.43
CA PRO A 181 11.63 -2.63 -17.48
C PRO A 181 12.47 -1.85 -18.50
N ALA A 182 12.05 -0.63 -18.89
CA ALA A 182 12.84 0.20 -19.81
C ALA A 182 14.23 0.53 -19.23
N ALA A 183 14.32 0.86 -17.94
CA ALA A 183 15.60 1.12 -17.28
C ALA A 183 16.51 -0.13 -17.21
N VAL A 184 15.91 -1.30 -16.96
CA VAL A 184 16.63 -2.59 -16.97
C VAL A 184 17.16 -2.91 -18.37
N MET A 185 16.33 -2.76 -19.40
CA MET A 185 16.72 -3.00 -20.79
C MET A 185 17.77 -2.00 -21.24
N TRP A 186 17.64 -0.72 -20.83
CA TRP A 186 18.67 0.29 -21.13
C TRP A 186 20.03 -0.13 -20.57
N TRP A 187 20.07 -0.53 -19.30
CA TRP A 187 21.30 -1.04 -18.70
C TRP A 187 21.85 -2.25 -19.46
N ALA A 188 21.01 -3.23 -19.78
CA ALA A 188 21.45 -4.45 -20.48
C ALA A 188 22.06 -4.18 -21.86
N HIS A 189 21.60 -3.11 -22.56
CA HIS A 189 22.11 -2.77 -23.88
C HIS A 189 23.30 -1.81 -23.86
N THR A 190 23.41 -0.94 -22.85
CA THR A 190 24.38 0.16 -22.83
C THR A 190 25.42 0.04 -21.72
N GLY A 191 25.22 -0.85 -20.73
CA GLY A 191 26.04 -0.91 -19.53
C GLY A 191 25.78 0.24 -18.54
N ASN A 192 24.92 1.22 -18.88
CA ASN A 192 24.64 2.37 -18.03
C ASN A 192 23.60 2.00 -16.96
N LEU A 193 24.05 1.89 -15.71
CA LEU A 193 23.23 1.54 -14.54
C LEU A 193 22.37 2.70 -14.03
N LEU A 194 22.65 3.96 -14.41
CA LEU A 194 22.00 5.14 -13.83
C LEU A 194 20.46 5.07 -13.89
N PRO A 195 19.81 4.77 -15.02
CA PRO A 195 18.35 4.70 -15.07
C PRO A 195 17.76 3.69 -14.08
N TRP A 196 18.38 2.51 -13.92
CA TRP A 196 17.96 1.52 -12.94
C TRP A 196 18.19 1.99 -11.50
N ALA A 197 19.31 2.61 -11.21
CA ALA A 197 19.60 3.18 -9.90
C ALA A 197 18.56 4.27 -9.52
N VAL A 198 18.19 5.11 -10.48
CA VAL A 198 17.13 6.12 -10.29
C VAL A 198 15.78 5.47 -10.03
N VAL A 199 15.41 4.43 -10.77
CA VAL A 199 14.16 3.67 -10.52
C VAL A 199 14.15 3.10 -9.11
N GLN A 200 15.23 2.46 -8.69
CA GLN A 200 15.31 1.80 -7.39
C GLN A 200 15.38 2.81 -6.24
N LEU A 201 16.37 3.70 -6.25
CA LEU A 201 16.59 4.66 -5.17
C LEU A 201 15.54 5.77 -5.17
N GLY A 202 15.16 6.27 -6.34
CA GLY A 202 14.09 7.26 -6.50
C GLY A 202 12.73 6.70 -6.07
N GLY A 203 12.44 5.43 -6.40
CA GLY A 203 11.25 4.73 -5.93
C GLY A 203 11.22 4.59 -4.41
N MET A 204 12.33 4.20 -3.77
CA MET A 204 12.46 4.16 -2.31
C MET A 204 12.22 5.54 -1.69
N LEU A 205 12.83 6.59 -2.24
CA LEU A 205 12.66 7.96 -1.76
C LEU A 205 11.20 8.40 -1.86
N ALA A 206 10.54 8.12 -3.00
CA ALA A 206 9.13 8.45 -3.20
C ALA A 206 8.22 7.73 -2.21
N VAL A 207 8.42 6.43 -1.96
CA VAL A 207 7.64 5.67 -0.97
C VAL A 207 7.90 6.20 0.45
N THR A 208 9.15 6.54 0.79
CA THR A 208 9.52 7.13 2.07
C THR A 208 8.85 8.49 2.27
N ALA A 209 8.88 9.36 1.27
CA ALA A 209 8.19 10.65 1.32
C ALA A 209 6.68 10.48 1.50
N MET A 210 6.07 9.53 0.78
CA MET A 210 4.65 9.19 0.96
C MET A 210 4.35 8.59 2.33
N ALA A 211 5.28 7.86 2.95
CA ALA A 211 5.10 7.31 4.30
C ALA A 211 4.95 8.39 5.37
N LEU A 212 5.47 9.60 5.13
CA LEU A 212 5.33 10.76 6.02
C LEU A 212 3.95 11.44 5.91
N LEU A 213 3.16 11.13 4.87
CA LEU A 213 1.82 11.66 4.70
C LEU A 213 0.80 10.83 5.49
N PRO A 214 -0.31 11.44 5.95
CA PRO A 214 -1.40 10.70 6.58
C PRO A 214 -2.06 9.73 5.59
N THR A 215 -2.59 8.63 6.10
CA THR A 215 -3.39 7.70 5.29
C THR A 215 -4.67 8.40 4.86
N ARG A 216 -5.00 8.29 3.59
CA ARG A 216 -6.22 8.84 3.00
C ARG A 216 -7.46 8.15 3.60
N CYS A 217 -8.54 8.93 3.77
CA CYS A 217 -9.80 8.39 4.26
C CYS A 217 -10.33 7.28 3.34
N GLY A 218 -10.72 6.16 3.92
CA GLY A 218 -11.22 4.99 3.19
C GLY A 218 -10.16 4.22 2.39
N ALA A 219 -8.88 4.62 2.43
CA ALA A 219 -7.81 3.88 1.79
C ALA A 219 -7.33 2.70 2.64
N LEU A 220 -6.68 1.74 1.99
CA LEU A 220 -6.02 0.63 2.67
C LEU A 220 -4.95 1.17 3.63
N ALA A 221 -5.04 0.80 4.93
CA ALA A 221 -4.15 1.26 5.98
C ALA A 221 -2.78 0.56 5.90
N LEU A 222 -1.93 1.00 4.98
CA LEU A 222 -0.59 0.46 4.78
C LEU A 222 0.43 1.08 5.74
N GLN A 223 1.22 0.24 6.39
CA GLN A 223 2.36 0.66 7.19
C GLN A 223 3.60 0.84 6.29
N LEU A 224 3.61 1.89 5.45
CA LEU A 224 4.69 2.13 4.50
C LEU A 224 6.06 2.29 5.18
N GLY A 225 6.10 2.87 6.38
CA GLY A 225 7.33 2.95 7.17
C GLY A 225 7.91 1.58 7.49
N ALA A 226 7.07 0.59 7.83
CA ALA A 226 7.52 -0.79 8.07
C ALA A 226 8.02 -1.45 6.77
N VAL A 227 7.34 -1.22 5.62
CA VAL A 227 7.84 -1.69 4.31
C VAL A 227 9.24 -1.14 4.04
N MET A 228 9.44 0.17 4.27
CA MET A 228 10.73 0.82 4.05
C MET A 228 11.80 0.37 5.04
N ALA A 229 11.44 0.08 6.29
CA ALA A 229 12.38 -0.46 7.27
C ALA A 229 12.89 -1.86 6.86
N TRP A 230 12.00 -2.76 6.43
CA TRP A 230 12.39 -4.06 5.91
C TRP A 230 13.31 -3.96 4.68
N TYR A 231 12.91 -3.11 3.72
CA TYR A 231 13.68 -2.94 2.50
C TYR A 231 15.02 -2.24 2.75
N GLY A 232 15.05 -1.22 3.61
CA GLY A 232 16.27 -0.55 4.02
C GLY A 232 17.24 -1.49 4.72
N ALA A 233 16.75 -2.33 5.64
CA ALA A 233 17.54 -3.38 6.27
C ALA A 233 18.11 -4.36 5.23
N ALA A 234 17.30 -4.77 4.25
CA ALA A 234 17.77 -5.62 3.15
C ALA A 234 18.95 -4.97 2.38
N LYS A 235 18.86 -3.68 2.08
CA LYS A 235 19.94 -2.95 1.39
C LYS A 235 21.20 -2.82 2.23
N LEU A 236 21.08 -2.70 3.56
CA LEU A 236 22.24 -2.68 4.46
C LEU A 236 22.95 -4.05 4.46
N PHE A 237 22.21 -5.15 4.51
CA PHE A 237 22.78 -6.50 4.46
C PHE A 237 23.38 -6.80 3.08
N GLU A 238 22.78 -6.31 2.00
CA GLU A 238 23.36 -6.39 0.64
C GLU A 238 24.71 -5.67 0.56
N ALA A 239 24.78 -4.43 1.09
CA ALA A 239 26.00 -3.65 1.09
C ALA A 239 27.10 -4.23 1.99
N ALA A 240 26.69 -4.97 3.03
CA ALA A 240 27.62 -5.60 3.99
C ALA A 240 27.81 -7.11 3.74
N ASP A 241 27.56 -7.61 2.51
CA ASP A 241 27.52 -9.03 2.19
C ASP A 241 28.71 -9.82 2.75
N HIS A 242 29.92 -9.46 2.35
CA HIS A 242 31.16 -10.11 2.79
C HIS A 242 31.42 -9.95 4.30
N ALA A 243 31.22 -8.74 4.83
CA ALA A 243 31.45 -8.49 6.24
C ALA A 243 30.51 -9.31 7.14
N VAL A 244 29.25 -9.48 6.73
CA VAL A 244 28.29 -10.34 7.44
C VAL A 244 28.69 -11.81 7.35
N PHE A 245 29.14 -12.25 6.19
CA PHE A 245 29.55 -13.63 5.96
C PHE A 245 30.74 -14.02 6.89
N ASP A 246 31.76 -13.15 6.90
CA ASP A 246 32.95 -13.37 7.76
C ASP A 246 32.59 -13.28 9.26
N ALA A 247 31.79 -12.28 9.67
CA ALA A 247 31.39 -12.13 11.06
C ALA A 247 30.56 -13.31 11.60
N LEU A 248 29.88 -14.04 10.70
CA LEU A 248 29.08 -15.21 11.05
C LEU A 248 29.83 -16.54 10.84
N GLY A 249 31.16 -16.51 10.73
CA GLY A 249 31.95 -17.71 10.53
C GLY A 249 31.63 -18.43 9.22
N GLN A 250 31.27 -17.67 8.20
CA GLN A 250 30.95 -18.14 6.85
C GLN A 250 29.72 -19.08 6.76
N TRP A 251 28.75 -18.91 7.71
CA TRP A 251 27.52 -19.71 7.68
C TRP A 251 26.47 -19.16 6.73
N VAL A 252 26.21 -17.85 6.77
CA VAL A 252 25.17 -17.17 5.98
C VAL A 252 25.65 -15.79 5.55
N SER A 253 25.58 -15.50 4.25
CA SER A 253 25.99 -14.22 3.67
C SER A 253 25.00 -13.10 3.99
N GLY A 254 25.45 -11.83 3.85
CA GLY A 254 24.57 -10.68 3.88
C GLY A 254 23.57 -10.73 2.73
N HIS A 255 23.98 -11.24 1.57
CA HIS A 255 23.13 -11.38 0.40
C HIS A 255 21.96 -12.36 0.62
N SER A 256 22.21 -13.52 1.19
CA SER A 256 21.13 -14.45 1.59
C SER A 256 20.14 -13.79 2.56
N ARG A 257 20.63 -13.04 3.55
CA ARG A 257 19.79 -12.29 4.49
C ARG A 257 19.00 -11.17 3.84
N LYS A 258 19.58 -10.49 2.85
CA LYS A 258 18.89 -9.48 2.03
C LYS A 258 17.60 -10.04 1.45
N HIS A 259 17.61 -11.25 0.90
CA HIS A 259 16.42 -11.87 0.31
C HIS A 259 15.31 -12.07 1.35
N LEU A 260 15.66 -12.59 2.54
CA LEU A 260 14.70 -12.80 3.63
C LEU A 260 14.07 -11.48 4.09
N LEU A 261 14.90 -10.47 4.27
CA LEU A 261 14.44 -9.15 4.72
C LEU A 261 13.62 -8.43 3.64
N ALA A 262 14.04 -8.51 2.38
CA ALA A 262 13.28 -7.91 1.27
C ALA A 262 11.91 -8.59 1.09
N ALA A 263 11.83 -9.91 1.25
CA ALA A 263 10.55 -10.63 1.28
C ALA A 263 9.68 -10.21 2.48
N GLY A 264 10.31 -9.90 3.63
CA GLY A 264 9.64 -9.35 4.82
C GLY A 264 8.92 -8.03 4.57
N ALA A 265 9.35 -7.24 3.56
CA ALA A 265 8.65 -6.02 3.15
C ALA A 265 7.20 -6.27 2.65
N ALA A 266 6.86 -7.51 2.31
CA ALA A 266 5.49 -7.91 1.97
C ALA A 266 4.56 -8.02 3.20
N LEU A 267 5.10 -8.26 4.40
CA LEU A 267 4.29 -8.52 5.60
C LEU A 267 3.32 -7.38 5.93
N PRO A 268 3.70 -6.08 5.89
CA PRO A 268 2.76 -5.00 6.14
C PRO A 268 1.62 -4.94 5.12
N VAL A 269 1.87 -5.30 3.86
CA VAL A 269 0.84 -5.34 2.81
C VAL A 269 -0.10 -6.52 3.02
N LEU A 270 0.43 -7.70 3.34
CA LEU A 270 -0.34 -8.89 3.68
C LEU A 270 -1.24 -8.65 4.89
N ALA A 271 -0.68 -8.06 5.95
CA ALA A 271 -1.44 -7.72 7.16
C ALA A 271 -2.60 -6.76 6.86
N ALA A 272 -2.36 -5.70 6.08
CA ALA A 272 -3.40 -4.75 5.70
C ALA A 272 -4.53 -5.41 4.89
N LEU A 273 -4.22 -6.32 3.97
CA LEU A 273 -5.24 -7.05 3.21
C LEU A 273 -5.98 -8.08 4.07
N ALA A 274 -5.30 -8.74 5.00
CA ALA A 274 -5.92 -9.69 5.93
C ALA A 274 -6.95 -9.00 6.83
N THR A 275 -6.68 -7.79 7.32
CA THR A 275 -7.65 -7.02 8.13
C THR A 275 -8.91 -6.66 7.35
N VAL A 276 -8.79 -6.34 6.05
CA VAL A 276 -9.95 -6.09 5.18
C VAL A 276 -10.78 -7.35 4.96
N ARG A 277 -10.12 -8.51 4.88
CA ARG A 277 -10.81 -9.79 4.66
C ARG A 277 -11.59 -10.26 5.88
N THR A 278 -11.06 -10.04 7.09
CA THR A 278 -11.64 -10.54 8.35
C THR A 278 -12.52 -9.52 9.05
N GLY A 279 -12.48 -8.25 8.63
CA GLY A 279 -13.30 -7.20 9.22
C GLY A 279 -14.79 -7.51 9.07
N PRO A 280 -15.63 -7.20 10.07
CA PRO A 280 -17.08 -7.25 9.90
C PRO A 280 -17.44 -6.32 8.73
N LEU A 281 -18.31 -6.81 7.84
CA LEU A 281 -18.93 -5.94 6.84
C LEU A 281 -19.53 -4.75 7.60
N PRO A 282 -19.31 -3.50 7.17
CA PRO A 282 -19.98 -2.37 7.78
C PRO A 282 -21.48 -2.58 7.60
N ALA A 283 -22.13 -3.08 8.67
CA ALA A 283 -23.57 -3.09 8.78
C ALA A 283 -24.01 -1.63 8.73
N GLY A 284 -24.52 -1.20 7.59
CA GLY A 284 -25.00 0.17 7.36
C GLY A 284 -23.88 1.18 7.62
N ALA A 285 -23.16 1.60 6.56
CA ALA A 285 -22.07 2.56 6.66
C ALA A 285 -22.42 3.71 7.59
N ALA A 286 -22.01 3.63 8.85
CA ALA A 286 -21.76 4.81 9.64
C ALA A 286 -20.60 5.50 8.89
N VAL A 287 -20.96 6.49 8.07
CA VAL A 287 -20.00 7.41 7.44
C VAL A 287 -19.23 8.00 8.61
N THR A 288 -18.05 7.48 8.89
CA THR A 288 -17.07 8.19 9.70
C THR A 288 -16.75 9.43 8.89
N VAL A 289 -17.37 10.55 9.26
CA VAL A 289 -17.10 11.86 8.69
C VAL A 289 -15.65 12.15 9.04
N CYS A 290 -14.74 11.81 8.13
CA CYS A 290 -13.39 12.34 8.13
C CYS A 290 -13.55 13.86 8.10
N GLY A 291 -13.06 14.53 9.15
CA GLY A 291 -13.27 15.96 9.37
C GLY A 291 -13.02 16.76 8.09
N GLN A 292 -13.98 17.57 7.77
CA GLN A 292 -14.00 18.54 6.69
C GLN A 292 -12.92 19.62 6.91
N ASN A 293 -11.64 19.28 6.80
CA ASN A 293 -10.57 20.28 6.85
C ASN A 293 -10.04 20.70 5.47
N ASP A 294 -10.57 20.12 4.38
CA ASP A 294 -10.10 20.41 3.02
C ASP A 294 -11.14 21.12 2.12
N ALA A 295 -12.18 21.71 2.69
CA ALA A 295 -13.02 22.63 1.92
C ALA A 295 -12.28 23.96 1.74
N PRO A 296 -12.12 24.48 0.50
CA PRO A 296 -11.61 25.83 0.30
C PRO A 296 -12.53 26.80 1.03
N ARG A 297 -11.97 27.61 1.94
CA ARG A 297 -12.69 28.68 2.62
C ARG A 297 -13.13 29.70 1.58
N HIS A 298 -14.36 29.60 1.11
CA HIS A 298 -15.00 30.71 0.45
C HIS A 298 -15.37 31.76 1.50
N PRO A 299 -14.89 33.02 1.39
CA PRO A 299 -15.34 34.10 2.28
C PRO A 299 -16.75 34.51 1.86
N GLY A 300 -17.72 34.29 2.71
CA GLY A 300 -19.02 34.96 2.60
C GLY A 300 -20.27 34.09 2.45
N VAL A 301 -20.50 33.10 3.31
CA VAL A 301 -21.88 32.62 3.58
C VAL A 301 -22.04 32.48 5.10
N ARG A 302 -22.71 33.45 5.71
CA ARG A 302 -23.19 33.34 7.10
C ARG A 302 -24.32 32.33 7.14
N ALA A 303 -24.09 31.15 7.72
CA ALA A 303 -25.14 30.22 8.05
C ALA A 303 -25.92 30.74 9.27
N HIS A 304 -27.17 31.14 9.04
CA HIS A 304 -28.16 31.35 10.10
C HIS A 304 -28.57 29.99 10.66
N PHE A 305 -28.07 29.65 11.82
CA PHE A 305 -28.57 28.51 12.60
C PHE A 305 -29.86 28.94 13.28
N MET A 306 -31.03 28.51 12.76
CA MET A 306 -32.29 28.53 13.51
C MET A 306 -32.24 27.49 14.62
N ARG A 307 -32.16 27.94 15.84
CA ARG A 307 -32.37 27.14 17.05
C ARG A 307 -33.87 26.84 17.17
N GLN A 308 -34.31 25.66 16.82
CA GLN A 308 -35.63 25.18 17.23
C GLN A 308 -35.54 24.66 18.66
N GLY A 309 -36.07 25.42 19.59
CA GLY A 309 -36.29 24.99 20.97
C GLY A 309 -37.51 24.09 21.04
N THR A 310 -37.31 22.87 21.54
CA THR A 310 -38.39 22.07 22.08
C THR A 310 -38.43 22.27 23.60
N GLY A 311 -39.41 23.07 24.05
CA GLY A 311 -39.72 23.19 25.46
C GLY A 311 -40.52 21.99 25.94
N THR A 312 -40.06 21.37 27.02
CA THR A 312 -40.93 20.64 27.94
C THR A 312 -40.75 21.24 29.33
N ARG A 313 -41.78 21.99 29.72
CA ARG A 313 -42.01 22.43 31.12
C ARG A 313 -42.39 21.22 31.96
N THR A 314 -41.67 20.97 33.04
CA THR A 314 -42.27 20.36 34.22
C THR A 314 -41.96 21.25 35.40
N ALA A 315 -43.06 21.80 35.96
CA ALA A 315 -43.09 22.55 37.21
C ALA A 315 -42.95 21.58 38.38
N VAL A 316 -42.13 21.88 39.37
CA VAL A 316 -42.27 21.44 40.75
C VAL A 316 -41.83 22.58 41.66
N ASP A 317 -42.72 22.86 42.57
CA ASP A 317 -42.90 23.91 43.55
C ASP A 317 -41.85 23.88 44.70
N PRO A 318 -41.52 25.01 45.35
CA PRO A 318 -40.52 25.09 46.40
C PRO A 318 -41.18 25.09 47.79
N ALA A 319 -40.71 24.27 48.71
CA ALA A 319 -41.02 24.46 50.14
C ALA A 319 -39.90 23.98 51.07
N ARG A 320 -39.35 24.92 51.82
CA ARG A 320 -38.94 24.85 53.24
C ARG A 320 -37.92 23.72 53.60
N SER A 321 -36.90 23.93 54.37
CA SER A 321 -36.68 24.81 55.53
C SER A 321 -35.32 24.53 56.18
N ARG A 322 -34.72 25.57 56.74
CA ARG A 322 -33.94 25.59 58.00
C ARG A 322 -32.62 24.86 58.13
N ARG A 323 -31.61 25.70 58.27
CA ARG A 323 -30.40 25.48 59.08
C ARG A 323 -30.74 25.14 60.54
N PRO A 324 -29.82 24.53 61.32
CA PRO A 324 -28.87 25.37 62.03
C PRO A 324 -27.42 24.84 62.15
N ARG A 325 -26.64 25.73 62.66
CA ARG A 325 -25.24 25.86 63.06
C ARG A 325 -24.75 24.81 64.09
N ALA A 326 -23.39 24.78 64.10
CA ALA A 326 -22.46 24.62 65.24
C ALA A 326 -22.25 23.14 65.72
N GLN A 327 -21.07 22.62 65.80
CA GLN A 327 -19.80 23.06 66.42
C GLN A 327 -18.62 22.50 65.61
#